data_5e2d988bcab277522abdb0a208da47b1
#
_entry.id   5e2d988bcab277522abdb0a208da47b1
#
_cell.length_a   1.000
_cell.length_b   1.000
_cell.length_c   1.000
_cell.angle_alpha   90.00
_cell.angle_beta   90.00
_cell.angle_gamma   90.00
#
_symmetry.space_group_name_H-M   'P 1'
#
loop_
_entity.id
_entity.type
_entity.pdbx_description
1 polymer ?
#
loop_
_entity_poly.entity_id
_entity_poly.type
_entity_poly.pdbx_seq_one_letter_code
_entity_poly.pdbx_strand_id
1 'polypeptide(L)'
;MRSTVFAATLAFLLWGTPAFAGSAPDFDSDGVGDQIDNCSEYVNTGQDDSDGDDCGNLCDADYDNTGIVTFDNFLGFAGAFGKTGDEKYCHEEPIPGCVVGFNDFLFFAGAFGVVPGPSGTTDGTTACP
;
A
#
# COMPACT_ATOMS: atom_id res chain seq x y z
N MET A 1 -37.78 68.77 -4.19
CA MET A 1 -37.01 67.97 -3.22
C MET A 1 -36.74 66.60 -3.85
N ARG A 2 -35.49 66.37 -4.28
CA ARG A 2 -35.09 65.04 -4.88
C ARG A 2 -34.23 64.33 -3.84
N SER A 3 -34.70 63.23 -3.29
CA SER A 3 -33.94 62.41 -2.37
C SER A 3 -33.09 61.42 -3.19
N THR A 4 -31.80 61.52 -3.07
CA THR A 4 -30.82 60.58 -3.61
C THR A 4 -30.56 59.49 -2.56
N VAL A 5 -30.93 58.24 -2.89
CA VAL A 5 -30.64 57.07 -2.08
C VAL A 5 -29.25 56.54 -2.50
N PHE A 6 -28.29 56.59 -1.59
CA PHE A 6 -26.98 55.96 -1.78
C PHE A 6 -27.08 54.47 -1.45
N ALA A 7 -26.89 53.62 -2.48
CA ALA A 7 -26.75 52.19 -2.28
C ALA A 7 -25.30 51.91 -1.92
N ALA A 8 -25.06 51.45 -0.69
CA ALA A 8 -23.75 50.97 -0.24
C ALA A 8 -23.61 49.50 -0.65
N THR A 9 -22.76 49.23 -1.65
CA THR A 9 -22.33 47.89 -2.05
C THR A 9 -21.31 47.36 -1.04
N LEU A 10 -21.70 46.39 -0.22
CA LEU A 10 -20.77 45.64 0.64
C LEU A 10 -20.01 44.65 -0.23
N ALA A 11 -18.73 44.92 -0.47
CA ALA A 11 -17.83 43.93 -1.08
C ALA A 11 -17.36 42.95 -0.03
N PHE A 12 -17.90 41.71 -0.08
CA PHE A 12 -17.39 40.60 0.70
C PHE A 12 -16.05 40.13 0.11
N LEU A 13 -14.95 40.49 0.75
CA LEU A 13 -13.63 39.90 0.49
C LEU A 13 -13.61 38.49 1.05
N LEU A 14 -13.80 37.50 0.17
CA LEU A 14 -13.53 36.10 0.47
C LEU A 14 -12.02 35.93 0.65
N TRP A 15 -11.55 35.98 1.86
CA TRP A 15 -10.22 35.53 2.21
C TRP A 15 -10.24 33.99 2.18
N GLY A 16 -9.84 33.43 1.03
CA GLY A 16 -9.55 32.03 0.95
C GLY A 16 -8.38 31.73 1.86
N THR A 17 -8.62 30.94 2.91
CA THR A 17 -7.53 30.35 3.70
C THR A 17 -6.70 29.47 2.77
N PRO A 18 -5.37 29.61 2.72
CA PRO A 18 -4.55 28.63 1.99
C PRO A 18 -4.81 27.26 2.63
N ALA A 19 -5.34 26.32 1.86
CA ALA A 19 -5.33 24.93 2.23
C ALA A 19 -3.84 24.53 2.22
N PHE A 20 -3.26 24.32 3.39
CA PHE A 20 -2.02 23.57 3.51
C PHE A 20 -2.37 22.13 3.13
N ALA A 21 -2.11 21.78 1.88
CA ALA A 21 -1.95 20.39 1.52
C ALA A 21 -0.64 19.94 2.18
N GLY A 22 -0.71 19.45 3.41
CA GLY A 22 0.37 18.63 3.96
C GLY A 22 0.56 17.46 2.99
N SER A 23 1.80 17.04 2.76
CA SER A 23 2.05 15.76 2.10
C SER A 23 1.24 14.68 2.84
N ALA A 24 0.60 13.78 2.10
CA ALA A 24 -0.02 12.62 2.72
C ALA A 24 1.02 11.90 3.60
N PRO A 25 0.62 11.28 4.71
CA PRO A 25 1.50 10.39 5.44
C PRO A 25 2.12 9.36 4.49
N ASP A 26 3.39 9.05 4.68
CA ASP A 26 4.19 8.11 3.91
C ASP A 26 5.20 7.53 4.92
N PHE A 27 4.81 6.43 5.55
CA PHE A 27 5.46 5.90 6.75
C PHE A 27 6.84 5.32 6.43
N ASP A 28 6.95 4.58 5.33
CA ASP A 28 8.19 3.95 4.90
C ASP A 28 9.04 4.83 3.98
N SER A 29 8.47 5.99 3.55
CA SER A 29 9.14 7.01 2.75
C SER A 29 9.53 6.54 1.34
N ASP A 30 8.71 5.72 0.72
CA ASP A 30 8.91 5.21 -0.63
C ASP A 30 8.37 6.15 -1.73
N GLY A 31 7.60 7.16 -1.35
CA GLY A 31 7.00 8.16 -2.24
C GLY A 31 5.54 7.85 -2.59
N VAL A 32 4.99 6.77 -2.09
CA VAL A 32 3.57 6.43 -2.14
C VAL A 32 2.93 6.76 -0.80
N GLY A 33 1.81 7.45 -0.79
CA GLY A 33 1.18 7.82 0.48
C GLY A 33 0.45 6.64 1.10
N ASP A 34 0.50 6.50 2.44
CA ASP A 34 -0.04 5.36 3.20
C ASP A 34 -1.46 4.94 2.79
N GLN A 35 -2.30 5.87 2.30
CA GLN A 35 -3.69 5.59 1.93
C GLN A 35 -3.86 4.86 0.59
N ILE A 36 -2.82 4.85 -0.22
CA ILE A 36 -2.82 4.24 -1.56
C ILE A 36 -1.65 3.26 -1.72
N ASP A 37 -0.90 3.05 -0.65
CA ASP A 37 0.24 2.17 -0.61
C ASP A 37 -0.20 0.75 -0.26
N ASN A 38 0.13 -0.21 -1.13
CA ASN A 38 -0.25 -1.61 -0.93
C ASN A 38 0.66 -2.37 0.03
N CYS A 39 1.74 -1.72 0.54
CA CYS A 39 2.60 -2.21 1.62
C CYS A 39 3.12 -1.07 2.50
N SER A 40 2.26 -0.38 3.23
CA SER A 40 2.53 0.89 3.91
C SER A 40 3.65 0.90 4.97
N GLU A 41 4.28 -0.22 5.26
CA GLU A 41 5.45 -0.34 6.15
C GLU A 41 6.71 -0.85 5.42
N TYR A 42 6.63 -1.12 4.11
CA TYR A 42 7.73 -1.69 3.32
C TYR A 42 7.96 -0.88 2.06
N VAL A 43 9.15 -0.30 1.91
CA VAL A 43 9.53 0.48 0.71
C VAL A 43 9.31 -0.35 -0.55
N ASN A 44 8.29 -0.01 -1.32
CA ASN A 44 7.86 -0.73 -2.52
C ASN A 44 7.34 0.20 -3.62
N THR A 45 8.14 1.16 -4.03
CA THR A 45 7.79 2.19 -5.04
C THR A 45 7.16 1.64 -6.32
N GLY A 46 7.38 0.36 -6.64
CA GLY A 46 6.77 -0.35 -7.77
C GLY A 46 5.31 -0.72 -7.56
N GLN A 47 4.89 -0.83 -6.30
CA GLN A 47 3.53 -1.22 -5.92
C GLN A 47 3.08 -2.54 -6.59
N ASP A 48 4.05 -3.50 -6.70
CA ASP A 48 3.80 -4.79 -7.34
C ASP A 48 2.84 -5.62 -6.46
N ASP A 49 1.77 -6.08 -7.08
CA ASP A 49 0.72 -6.94 -6.52
C ASP A 49 0.37 -7.99 -7.56
N SER A 50 0.88 -9.20 -7.39
CA SER A 50 0.84 -10.24 -8.43
C SER A 50 -0.42 -11.09 -8.41
N ASP A 51 -1.15 -11.14 -7.31
CA ASP A 51 -2.42 -11.88 -7.18
C ASP A 51 -3.66 -10.97 -7.13
N GLY A 52 -3.44 -9.64 -6.99
CA GLY A 52 -4.49 -8.64 -7.20
C GLY A 52 -5.46 -8.53 -6.05
N ASP A 53 -4.98 -8.70 -4.82
CA ASP A 53 -5.78 -8.63 -3.60
C ASP A 53 -5.66 -7.30 -2.85
N ASP A 54 -4.97 -6.31 -3.46
CA ASP A 54 -4.65 -5.01 -2.87
C ASP A 54 -3.56 -5.06 -1.77
N CYS A 55 -2.89 -6.19 -1.59
CA CYS A 55 -1.64 -6.30 -0.85
C CYS A 55 -0.44 -6.41 -1.80
N GLY A 56 0.59 -5.67 -1.52
CA GLY A 56 1.80 -5.75 -2.32
C GLY A 56 2.63 -7.00 -2.01
N ASN A 57 3.32 -7.51 -3.02
CA ASN A 57 4.16 -8.69 -2.90
C ASN A 57 5.16 -8.63 -1.72
N LEU A 58 5.62 -7.42 -1.32
CA LEU A 58 6.62 -7.25 -0.28
C LEU A 58 6.08 -7.43 1.16
N CYS A 59 4.77 -7.35 1.35
CA CYS A 59 4.14 -7.51 2.66
C CYS A 59 3.13 -8.64 2.71
N ASP A 60 2.95 -9.37 1.59
CA ASP A 60 2.00 -10.46 1.48
C ASP A 60 2.68 -11.82 1.34
N ALA A 61 2.36 -12.74 2.23
CA ALA A 61 2.72 -14.16 2.17
C ALA A 61 1.49 -15.08 2.14
N ASP A 62 0.29 -14.49 2.01
CA ASP A 62 -0.98 -15.21 1.87
C ASP A 62 -1.35 -15.39 0.38
N TYR A 63 -0.58 -16.19 -0.31
CA TYR A 63 -0.65 -16.36 -1.76
C TYR A 63 -1.95 -16.98 -2.29
N ASP A 64 -2.86 -17.38 -1.44
CA ASP A 64 -4.17 -17.94 -1.78
C ASP A 64 -5.35 -17.09 -1.29
N ASN A 65 -5.06 -15.89 -0.76
CA ASN A 65 -6.01 -14.85 -0.36
C ASN A 65 -7.08 -15.37 0.61
N THR A 66 -6.66 -16.18 1.60
CA THR A 66 -7.52 -16.73 2.64
C THR A 66 -7.59 -15.88 3.90
N GLY A 67 -6.79 -14.82 3.98
CA GLY A 67 -6.69 -13.86 5.07
C GLY A 67 -5.74 -14.30 6.19
N ILE A 68 -4.97 -15.36 5.99
CA ILE A 68 -3.97 -15.83 6.95
C ILE A 68 -2.91 -16.71 6.29
N VAL A 69 -1.66 -16.47 6.58
CA VAL A 69 -0.54 -17.26 6.05
C VAL A 69 -0.53 -18.67 6.67
N THR A 70 -0.68 -19.69 5.83
CA THR A 70 -0.85 -21.09 6.25
C THR A 70 0.17 -22.03 5.62
N PHE A 71 0.00 -23.34 5.90
CA PHE A 71 0.80 -24.38 5.27
C PHE A 71 0.53 -24.52 3.76
N ASP A 72 -0.67 -24.17 3.30
CA ASP A 72 -0.98 -24.19 1.86
C ASP A 72 -0.18 -23.12 1.11
N ASN A 73 0.01 -21.94 1.70
CA ASN A 73 0.91 -20.91 1.18
C ASN A 73 2.37 -21.40 1.13
N PHE A 74 2.82 -22.16 2.17
CA PHE A 74 4.15 -22.77 2.15
C PHE A 74 4.32 -23.75 0.98
N LEU A 75 3.32 -24.52 0.63
CA LEU A 75 3.41 -25.46 -0.50
C LEU A 75 3.58 -24.70 -1.83
N GLY A 76 2.88 -23.58 -1.99
CA GLY A 76 3.06 -22.67 -3.13
C GLY A 76 4.47 -22.11 -3.20
N PHE A 77 4.92 -21.52 -2.09
CA PHE A 77 6.27 -20.98 -1.94
C PHE A 77 7.37 -22.01 -2.25
N ALA A 78 7.27 -23.20 -1.64
CA ALA A 78 8.24 -24.28 -1.87
C ALA A 78 8.30 -24.72 -3.33
N GLY A 79 7.16 -24.66 -4.04
CA GLY A 79 7.10 -24.91 -5.48
C GLY A 79 7.81 -23.84 -6.32
N ALA A 80 7.87 -22.61 -5.85
CA ALA A 80 8.53 -21.48 -6.51
C ALA A 80 10.02 -21.34 -6.14
N PHE A 81 10.47 -21.94 -5.04
CA PHE A 81 11.82 -21.78 -4.51
C PHE A 81 12.89 -22.09 -5.56
N GLY A 82 13.83 -21.16 -5.72
CA GLY A 82 14.92 -21.22 -6.72
C GLY A 82 14.51 -20.86 -8.15
N LYS A 83 13.27 -20.46 -8.39
CA LYS A 83 12.79 -20.04 -9.71
C LYS A 83 12.77 -18.52 -9.85
N THR A 84 12.71 -18.07 -11.10
CA THR A 84 12.49 -16.68 -11.50
C THR A 84 11.09 -16.53 -12.09
N GLY A 85 10.49 -15.33 -11.96
CA GLY A 85 9.24 -14.97 -12.63
C GLY A 85 7.95 -15.35 -11.88
N ASP A 86 8.06 -15.87 -10.67
CA ASP A 86 6.94 -16.05 -9.74
C ASP A 86 6.97 -14.93 -8.70
N GLU A 87 6.69 -13.72 -9.15
CA GLU A 87 6.94 -12.46 -8.42
C GLU A 87 6.16 -12.35 -7.11
N LYS A 88 4.99 -12.97 -6.98
CA LYS A 88 4.22 -12.99 -5.73
C LYS A 88 4.92 -13.68 -4.55
N TYR A 89 5.95 -14.48 -4.82
CA TYR A 89 6.77 -15.12 -3.78
C TYR A 89 8.06 -14.35 -3.48
N CYS A 90 8.22 -13.15 -4.04
CA CYS A 90 9.39 -12.33 -3.88
C CYS A 90 9.12 -11.20 -2.90
N HIS A 91 9.89 -11.18 -1.82
CA HIS A 91 9.76 -10.22 -0.72
C HIS A 91 10.96 -9.28 -0.63
N GLU A 92 11.71 -9.16 -1.70
CA GLU A 92 12.84 -8.23 -1.81
C GLU A 92 12.85 -7.55 -3.18
N GLU A 93 13.13 -6.26 -3.20
CA GLU A 93 13.38 -5.53 -4.43
C GLU A 93 14.74 -5.94 -5.08
N PRO A 94 14.89 -5.94 -6.40
CA PRO A 94 13.89 -5.46 -7.37
C PRO A 94 12.87 -6.52 -7.81
N ILE A 95 11.63 -6.13 -7.88
CA ILE A 95 10.57 -6.83 -8.60
C ILE A 95 10.29 -5.98 -9.86
N PRO A 96 10.21 -6.50 -11.09
CA PRO A 96 10.21 -7.91 -11.50
C PRO A 96 11.60 -8.50 -11.70
N GLY A 97 11.66 -9.83 -11.80
CA GLY A 97 12.86 -10.58 -12.15
C GLY A 97 13.65 -11.14 -10.98
N CYS A 98 13.08 -11.10 -9.78
CA CYS A 98 13.62 -11.73 -8.59
C CYS A 98 13.80 -13.25 -8.76
N VAL A 99 14.62 -13.83 -7.91
CA VAL A 99 14.75 -15.27 -7.71
C VAL A 99 14.25 -15.61 -6.35
N VAL A 100 13.17 -16.38 -6.23
CA VAL A 100 12.64 -16.81 -4.93
C VAL A 100 13.70 -17.57 -4.16
N GLY A 101 14.16 -17.01 -3.06
CA GLY A 101 15.35 -17.46 -2.33
C GLY A 101 15.17 -17.61 -0.83
N PHE A 102 16.31 -17.65 -0.16
CA PHE A 102 16.30 -17.87 1.29
C PHE A 102 15.76 -16.67 2.08
N ASN A 103 15.96 -15.45 1.61
CA ASN A 103 15.44 -14.26 2.27
C ASN A 103 13.92 -14.21 2.19
N ASP A 104 13.35 -14.58 1.03
CA ASP A 104 11.90 -14.73 0.87
C ASP A 104 11.33 -15.80 1.80
N PHE A 105 12.08 -16.91 2.00
CA PHE A 105 11.71 -17.91 3.00
C PHE A 105 11.72 -17.36 4.42
N LEU A 106 12.69 -16.52 4.78
CA LEU A 106 12.73 -15.90 6.12
C LEU A 106 11.54 -14.97 6.34
N PHE A 107 11.16 -14.21 5.32
CA PHE A 107 9.95 -13.39 5.35
C PHE A 107 8.71 -14.26 5.56
N PHE A 108 8.51 -15.27 4.70
CA PHE A 108 7.41 -16.21 4.81
C PHE A 108 7.32 -16.85 6.20
N ALA A 109 8.46 -17.32 6.72
CA ALA A 109 8.52 -17.96 8.05
C ALA A 109 8.13 -17.00 9.19
N GLY A 110 8.48 -15.70 9.05
CA GLY A 110 8.07 -14.64 9.97
C GLY A 110 6.57 -14.33 9.90
N ALA A 111 5.98 -14.44 8.72
CA ALA A 111 4.56 -14.18 8.46
C ALA A 111 3.66 -15.38 8.78
N PHE A 112 4.20 -16.58 9.03
CA PHE A 112 3.42 -17.79 9.21
C PHE A 112 2.43 -17.68 10.39
N GLY A 113 1.16 -17.90 10.11
CA GLY A 113 0.06 -17.78 11.08
C GLY A 113 -0.39 -16.35 11.37
N VAL A 114 0.10 -15.37 10.60
CA VAL A 114 -0.25 -13.97 10.71
C VAL A 114 -1.11 -13.56 9.50
N VAL A 115 -1.86 -12.48 9.65
CA VAL A 115 -2.60 -11.83 8.57
C VAL A 115 -1.61 -11.01 7.74
N PRO A 116 -1.67 -11.02 6.40
CA PRO A 116 -0.78 -10.22 5.55
C PRO A 116 -1.01 -8.71 5.72
N GLY A 117 -0.09 -7.91 5.20
CA GLY A 117 -0.12 -6.45 5.28
C GLY A 117 0.92 -5.87 6.24
N PRO A 118 0.80 -4.59 6.60
CA PRO A 118 -0.35 -3.70 6.37
C PRO A 118 -0.40 -3.09 4.96
N SER A 119 -1.62 -2.90 4.45
CA SER A 119 -1.91 -2.20 3.20
C SER A 119 -2.90 -1.05 3.44
N GLY A 120 -2.63 0.12 2.85
CA GLY A 120 -3.52 1.27 2.92
C GLY A 120 -4.61 1.27 1.85
N THR A 121 -4.50 0.42 0.84
CA THR A 121 -5.49 0.29 -0.25
C THR A 121 -6.72 -0.48 0.20
N THR A 122 -6.59 -1.33 1.21
CA THR A 122 -7.72 -1.87 1.93
C THR A 122 -8.33 -0.79 2.82
N ASP A 123 -9.52 -0.90 3.29
CA ASP A 123 -10.35 0.09 4.01
C ASP A 123 -9.65 0.87 5.18
N GLY A 124 -8.32 0.87 5.22
CA GLY A 124 -7.49 1.49 6.25
C GLY A 124 -7.36 0.64 7.50
N THR A 125 -7.78 -0.58 7.46
CA THR A 125 -7.52 -1.58 8.50
C THR A 125 -6.37 -2.47 8.03
N THR A 126 -5.24 -2.19 8.32
CA THR A 126 -3.94 -2.88 8.32
C THR A 126 -3.85 -4.37 7.84
N ALA A 127 -4.90 -5.00 7.45
CA ALA A 127 -4.94 -6.38 6.98
C ALA A 127 -5.38 -6.42 5.52
N CYS A 128 -4.69 -7.18 4.71
CA CYS A 128 -5.14 -7.54 3.38
C CYS A 128 -6.35 -8.47 3.45
N PRO A 129 -7.27 -8.42 2.49
CA PRO A 129 -8.46 -9.25 2.51
C PRO A 129 -8.17 -10.75 2.40
#